data_cc6e0a540ec9a1cb546b8b41fd720173
#
_entry.id   cc6e0a540ec9a1cb546b8b41fd720173
#
_cell.length_a   1.000
_cell.length_b   1.000
_cell.length_c   1.000
_cell.angle_alpha   90.00
_cell.angle_beta   90.00
_cell.angle_gamma   90.00
#
_symmetry.space_group_name_H-M   'P 1'
#
loop_
_entity.id
_entity.type
_entity.pdbx_description
1 polymer ?
#
loop_
_entity_poly.entity_id
_entity_poly.type
_entity_poly.pdbx_seq_one_letter_code
_entity_poly.pdbx_strand_id
1 'polypeptide(L)'
;MSTTPIIQLDDIKVHFRSRTGPLLHPNIVKAVDGVSLTLMPGETIGIVGESGCGKSTTANVMCGLQKPTSGTVYFRGEDVTKRTAKNRKKIGRVVSVVFQDPSTALNARMTVRDQLKDPLNVHNVGEKSERDGEVEELIALVGLPHSTLDALPGQLSGGQRQRVAIARALALNPDAIIADEPTSALDVSVRAQILNLLTDLKNKLGLSMVFISHDIQTVRYVSNRIIVMNHGHIIEEGPAREIFSNPKDDYTRALLGAAPSLLHPDMTKIES
;
A
#
# COMPACT_ATOMS: atom_id res chain seq x y z
N MET A 1 0.03 18.93 -16.23
CA MET A 1 0.00 17.69 -15.43
C MET A 1 -0.65 16.61 -16.28
N SER A 2 -0.14 15.39 -16.30
CA SER A 2 -0.75 14.29 -17.08
C SER A 2 -2.17 14.03 -16.56
N THR A 3 -3.15 13.98 -17.44
CA THR A 3 -4.55 13.66 -17.11
C THR A 3 -4.80 12.15 -17.04
N THR A 4 -3.81 11.34 -17.40
CA THR A 4 -3.93 9.88 -17.45
C THR A 4 -3.63 9.29 -16.05
N PRO A 5 -4.54 8.48 -15.49
CA PRO A 5 -4.30 7.79 -14.22
C PRO A 5 -3.05 6.88 -14.30
N ILE A 6 -2.32 6.75 -13.18
CA ILE A 6 -1.24 5.78 -13.05
C ILE A 6 -1.82 4.37 -12.99
N ILE A 7 -2.86 4.19 -12.16
CA ILE A 7 -3.61 2.94 -12.00
C ILE A 7 -5.09 3.25 -12.20
N GLN A 8 -5.78 2.41 -12.96
CA GLN A 8 -7.24 2.41 -13.04
C GLN A 8 -7.75 0.98 -12.93
N LEU A 9 -8.70 0.78 -12.04
CA LEU A 9 -9.50 -0.43 -11.93
C LEU A 9 -10.89 -0.14 -12.49
N ASP A 10 -11.42 -1.04 -13.31
CA ASP A 10 -12.74 -0.91 -13.93
C ASP A 10 -13.55 -2.18 -13.70
N ASP A 11 -14.62 -2.07 -12.90
CA ASP A 11 -15.54 -3.14 -12.49
C ASP A 11 -14.83 -4.43 -12.05
N ILE A 12 -13.81 -4.28 -11.18
CA ILE A 12 -13.01 -5.40 -10.71
C ILE A 12 -13.84 -6.30 -9.79
N LYS A 13 -13.86 -7.62 -10.13
CA LYS A 13 -14.40 -8.66 -9.25
C LYS A 13 -13.32 -9.70 -8.96
N VAL A 14 -13.25 -10.12 -7.70
CA VAL A 14 -12.40 -11.22 -7.26
C VAL A 14 -13.23 -12.15 -6.41
N HIS A 15 -13.54 -13.29 -6.97
CA HIS A 15 -14.35 -14.32 -6.35
C HIS A 15 -13.50 -15.57 -6.10
N PHE A 16 -13.42 -16.01 -4.86
CA PHE A 16 -12.72 -17.23 -4.45
C PHE A 16 -13.70 -18.37 -4.27
N ARG A 17 -13.33 -19.55 -4.75
CA ARG A 17 -14.07 -20.77 -4.44
C ARG A 17 -13.63 -21.26 -3.06
N SER A 18 -14.56 -21.33 -2.11
CA SER A 18 -14.26 -21.91 -0.80
C SER A 18 -14.06 -23.42 -0.93
N ARG A 19 -13.07 -23.94 -0.20
CA ARG A 19 -12.88 -25.40 -0.08
C ARG A 19 -13.82 -26.05 0.94
N THR A 20 -14.57 -25.25 1.71
CA THR A 20 -15.53 -25.69 2.71
C THR A 20 -16.92 -25.68 2.10
N GLY A 21 -17.45 -26.83 1.71
CA GLY A 21 -18.78 -26.98 1.13
C GLY A 21 -18.91 -28.31 0.38
N PRO A 22 -20.13 -28.73 -0.01
CA PRO A 22 -20.32 -29.90 -0.84
C PRO A 22 -19.55 -29.78 -2.15
N LEU A 23 -18.90 -30.85 -2.61
CA LEU A 23 -18.10 -30.88 -3.84
C LEU A 23 -18.84 -30.36 -5.08
N LEU A 24 -20.18 -30.48 -5.09
CA LEU A 24 -21.03 -30.08 -6.22
C LEU A 24 -21.49 -28.60 -6.17
N HIS A 25 -21.39 -27.92 -5.02
CA HIS A 25 -21.81 -26.52 -4.87
C HIS A 25 -20.80 -25.78 -3.97
N PRO A 26 -19.62 -25.40 -4.52
CA PRO A 26 -18.63 -24.65 -3.73
C PRO A 26 -19.19 -23.28 -3.36
N ASN A 27 -19.10 -22.91 -2.09
CA ASN A 27 -19.39 -21.56 -1.66
C ASN A 27 -18.45 -20.56 -2.35
N ILE A 28 -18.99 -19.50 -2.90
CA ILE A 28 -18.21 -18.41 -3.52
C ILE A 28 -18.08 -17.29 -2.52
N VAL A 29 -16.83 -16.95 -2.18
CA VAL A 29 -16.51 -15.76 -1.39
C VAL A 29 -16.20 -14.62 -2.36
N LYS A 30 -17.05 -13.60 -2.36
CA LYS A 30 -16.89 -12.39 -3.16
C LYS A 30 -16.01 -11.40 -2.40
N ALA A 31 -14.68 -11.54 -2.52
CA ALA A 31 -13.75 -10.71 -1.80
C ALA A 31 -13.71 -9.26 -2.34
N VAL A 32 -13.92 -9.09 -3.64
CA VAL A 32 -14.12 -7.80 -4.33
C VAL A 32 -15.25 -8.03 -5.34
N ASP A 33 -16.23 -7.14 -5.39
CA ASP A 33 -17.41 -7.29 -6.24
C ASP A 33 -17.84 -5.95 -6.86
N GLY A 34 -17.22 -5.59 -7.98
CA GLY A 34 -17.55 -4.37 -8.75
C GLY A 34 -16.81 -3.11 -8.27
N VAL A 35 -15.52 -3.23 -7.93
CA VAL A 35 -14.71 -2.09 -7.51
C VAL A 35 -14.13 -1.38 -8.73
N SER A 36 -14.42 -0.08 -8.84
CA SER A 36 -13.80 0.84 -9.81
C SER A 36 -13.12 1.97 -9.06
N LEU A 37 -11.85 2.24 -9.36
CA LEU A 37 -11.10 3.35 -8.78
C LEU A 37 -9.96 3.80 -9.70
N THR A 38 -9.49 5.03 -9.50
CA THR A 38 -8.36 5.60 -10.25
C THR A 38 -7.36 6.19 -9.27
N LEU A 39 -6.07 6.01 -9.51
CA LEU A 39 -4.98 6.69 -8.81
C LEU A 39 -4.33 7.70 -9.76
N MET A 40 -4.42 8.99 -9.43
CA MET A 40 -3.84 10.06 -10.23
C MET A 40 -2.36 10.31 -9.86
N PRO A 41 -1.55 10.90 -10.77
CA PRO A 41 -0.18 11.28 -10.45
C PRO A 41 -0.09 12.23 -9.24
N GLY A 42 0.79 11.90 -8.29
CA GLY A 42 1.01 12.67 -7.05
C GLY A 42 -0.11 12.56 -6.00
N GLU A 43 -1.16 11.78 -6.27
CA GLU A 43 -2.26 11.56 -5.34
C GLU A 43 -1.92 10.50 -4.28
N THR A 44 -2.44 10.68 -3.06
CA THR A 44 -2.54 9.61 -2.07
C THR A 44 -4.00 9.25 -1.85
N ILE A 45 -4.35 8.00 -2.13
CA ILE A 45 -5.66 7.42 -1.83
C ILE A 45 -5.53 6.59 -0.55
N GLY A 46 -6.38 6.88 0.43
CA GLY A 46 -6.55 6.03 1.61
C GLY A 46 -7.68 5.02 1.40
N ILE A 47 -7.44 3.75 1.66
CA ILE A 47 -8.48 2.72 1.63
C ILE A 47 -8.70 2.22 3.05
N VAL A 48 -9.93 2.37 3.56
CA VAL A 48 -10.33 1.98 4.91
C VAL A 48 -11.51 1.02 4.89
N GLY A 49 -11.72 0.33 5.99
CA GLY A 49 -12.84 -0.61 6.22
C GLY A 49 -12.41 -1.74 7.16
N GLU A 50 -13.36 -2.54 7.60
CA GLU A 50 -13.12 -3.67 8.50
C GLU A 50 -12.19 -4.73 7.91
N SER A 51 -11.65 -5.59 8.77
CA SER A 51 -10.85 -6.73 8.33
C SER A 51 -11.70 -7.66 7.44
N GLY A 52 -11.12 -8.10 6.32
CA GLY A 52 -11.82 -8.98 5.37
C GLY A 52 -12.77 -8.27 4.39
N CYS A 53 -12.92 -6.94 4.41
CA CYS A 53 -13.80 -6.21 3.48
C CYS A 53 -13.27 -6.11 2.03
N GLY A 54 -12.06 -6.61 1.73
CA GLY A 54 -11.52 -6.67 0.36
C GLY A 54 -10.34 -5.73 0.08
N LYS A 55 -9.87 -4.91 1.02
CA LYS A 55 -8.76 -3.93 0.83
C LYS A 55 -7.48 -4.55 0.27
N SER A 56 -6.92 -5.54 0.98
CA SER A 56 -5.69 -6.21 0.55
C SER A 56 -5.88 -7.02 -0.74
N THR A 57 -7.08 -7.54 -1.00
CA THR A 57 -7.40 -8.19 -2.28
C THR A 57 -7.37 -7.17 -3.42
N THR A 58 -7.94 -5.99 -3.22
CA THR A 58 -7.89 -4.88 -4.18
C THR A 58 -6.44 -4.42 -4.41
N ALA A 59 -5.64 -4.27 -3.34
CA ALA A 59 -4.21 -3.98 -3.45
C ALA A 59 -3.46 -5.03 -4.27
N ASN A 60 -3.71 -6.31 -4.01
CA ASN A 60 -3.08 -7.41 -4.76
C ASN A 60 -3.46 -7.40 -6.25
N VAL A 61 -4.67 -6.96 -6.61
CA VAL A 61 -5.05 -6.75 -8.03
C VAL A 61 -4.24 -5.61 -8.62
N MET A 62 -4.12 -4.48 -7.92
CA MET A 62 -3.30 -3.33 -8.37
C MET A 62 -1.84 -3.71 -8.59
N CYS A 63 -1.28 -4.59 -7.76
CA CYS A 63 0.11 -5.06 -7.88
C CYS A 63 0.29 -6.18 -8.91
N GLY A 64 -0.79 -6.65 -9.55
CA GLY A 64 -0.74 -7.82 -10.43
C GLY A 64 -0.47 -9.16 -9.72
N LEU A 65 -0.53 -9.19 -8.39
CA LEU A 65 -0.37 -10.40 -7.58
C LEU A 65 -1.62 -11.27 -7.61
N GLN A 66 -2.81 -10.66 -7.65
CA GLN A 66 -4.11 -11.32 -7.80
C GLN A 66 -4.70 -11.04 -9.17
N LYS A 67 -5.09 -12.11 -9.89
CA LYS A 67 -5.86 -11.95 -11.13
C LYS A 67 -7.32 -11.68 -10.77
N PRO A 68 -7.96 -10.65 -11.37
CA PRO A 68 -9.41 -10.47 -11.21
C PRO A 68 -10.19 -11.62 -11.88
N THR A 69 -11.37 -11.93 -11.36
CA THR A 69 -12.32 -12.84 -11.96
C THR A 69 -12.98 -12.21 -13.18
N SER A 70 -13.28 -10.90 -13.08
CA SER A 70 -13.74 -10.04 -14.19
C SER A 70 -13.33 -8.60 -13.94
N GLY A 71 -13.54 -7.73 -14.92
CA GLY A 71 -13.11 -6.34 -14.93
C GLY A 71 -11.73 -6.15 -15.55
N THR A 72 -11.29 -4.90 -15.66
CA THR A 72 -10.05 -4.52 -16.38
C THR A 72 -9.15 -3.67 -15.49
N VAL A 73 -7.85 -3.93 -15.57
CA VAL A 73 -6.79 -3.17 -14.88
C VAL A 73 -5.96 -2.42 -15.91
N TYR A 74 -5.87 -1.11 -15.76
CA TYR A 74 -5.04 -0.27 -16.60
C TYR A 74 -3.89 0.36 -15.83
N PHE A 75 -2.73 0.42 -16.45
CA PHE A 75 -1.58 1.21 -16.00
C PHE A 75 -1.23 2.23 -17.09
N ARG A 76 -1.28 3.52 -16.73
CA ARG A 76 -1.08 4.63 -17.66
C ARG A 76 -1.90 4.47 -18.96
N GLY A 77 -3.16 4.02 -18.82
CA GLY A 77 -4.09 3.80 -19.93
C GLY A 77 -3.91 2.50 -20.71
N GLU A 78 -2.90 1.68 -20.39
CA GLU A 78 -2.71 0.39 -21.08
C GLU A 78 -3.31 -0.76 -20.25
N ASP A 79 -4.07 -1.65 -20.90
CA ASP A 79 -4.63 -2.85 -20.29
C ASP A 79 -3.53 -3.85 -19.89
N VAL A 80 -3.42 -4.12 -18.59
CA VAL A 80 -2.49 -5.07 -18.00
C VAL A 80 -3.18 -6.24 -17.33
N THR A 81 -4.48 -6.42 -17.50
CA THR A 81 -5.32 -7.44 -16.85
C THR A 81 -4.80 -8.86 -17.05
N LYS A 82 -4.24 -9.15 -18.23
CA LYS A 82 -3.66 -10.47 -18.53
C LYS A 82 -2.30 -10.61 -17.84
N ARG A 83 -2.13 -11.67 -17.03
CA ARG A 83 -0.87 -11.98 -16.32
C ARG A 83 0.21 -12.56 -17.24
N THR A 84 0.59 -11.83 -18.27
CA THR A 84 1.74 -12.17 -19.11
C THR A 84 3.06 -11.77 -18.42
N ALA A 85 4.19 -12.39 -18.83
CA ALA A 85 5.52 -11.98 -18.33
C ALA A 85 5.80 -10.50 -18.64
N LYS A 86 5.36 -10.02 -19.82
CA LYS A 86 5.47 -8.61 -20.24
C LYS A 86 4.73 -7.69 -19.26
N ASN A 87 3.45 -7.99 -18.98
CA ASN A 87 2.63 -7.17 -18.08
C ASN A 87 3.17 -7.18 -16.66
N ARG A 88 3.60 -8.35 -16.13
CA ARG A 88 4.21 -8.43 -14.79
C ARG A 88 5.47 -7.55 -14.68
N LYS A 89 6.34 -7.58 -15.70
CA LYS A 89 7.53 -6.73 -15.72
C LYS A 89 7.17 -5.26 -15.77
N LYS A 90 6.13 -4.88 -16.53
CA LYS A 90 5.60 -3.51 -16.63
C LYS A 90 5.04 -3.06 -15.28
N ILE A 91 4.16 -3.86 -14.68
CA ILE A 91 3.55 -3.55 -13.36
C ILE A 91 4.66 -3.31 -12.33
N GLY A 92 5.63 -4.23 -12.20
CA GLY A 92 6.71 -4.13 -11.21
C GLY A 92 7.66 -2.92 -11.40
N ARG A 93 7.61 -2.24 -12.56
CA ARG A 93 8.33 -0.97 -12.77
C ARG A 93 7.50 0.27 -12.41
N VAL A 94 6.17 0.16 -12.53
CA VAL A 94 5.25 1.27 -12.27
C VAL A 94 4.83 1.31 -10.81
N VAL A 95 4.64 0.13 -10.21
CA VAL A 95 4.08 0.00 -8.86
C VAL A 95 4.95 -0.90 -8.00
N SER A 96 5.26 -0.45 -6.80
CA SER A 96 5.89 -1.23 -5.76
C SER A 96 4.99 -1.38 -4.53
N VAL A 97 5.25 -2.40 -3.72
CA VAL A 97 4.44 -2.74 -2.55
C VAL A 97 5.28 -2.69 -1.28
N VAL A 98 4.73 -2.06 -0.25
CA VAL A 98 5.20 -2.18 1.12
C VAL A 98 4.16 -3.01 1.89
N PHE A 99 4.54 -4.22 2.27
CA PHE A 99 3.66 -5.18 2.95
C PHE A 99 3.53 -4.90 4.44
N GLN A 100 2.48 -5.44 5.04
CA GLN A 100 2.13 -5.32 6.45
C GLN A 100 3.24 -5.80 7.39
N ASP A 101 3.86 -6.94 7.11
CA ASP A 101 4.93 -7.52 7.92
C ASP A 101 6.25 -7.53 7.13
N PRO A 102 7.19 -6.65 7.49
CA PRO A 102 8.50 -6.61 6.83
C PRO A 102 9.31 -7.89 7.04
N SER A 103 9.01 -8.71 8.04
CA SER A 103 9.72 -9.97 8.28
C SER A 103 9.39 -11.02 7.22
N THR A 104 8.20 -10.97 6.65
CA THR A 104 7.79 -11.83 5.54
C THR A 104 8.20 -11.27 4.19
N ALA A 105 8.39 -9.95 4.10
CA ALA A 105 8.80 -9.28 2.86
C ALA A 105 10.31 -9.41 2.59
N LEU A 106 11.13 -9.51 3.63
CA LEU A 106 12.59 -9.58 3.53
C LEU A 106 13.08 -11.04 3.63
N ASN A 107 14.02 -11.40 2.77
CA ASN A 107 14.65 -12.72 2.84
C ASN A 107 15.66 -12.76 4.00
N ALA A 108 15.39 -13.58 5.02
CA ALA A 108 16.22 -13.67 6.23
C ALA A 108 17.68 -14.13 5.97
N ARG A 109 17.98 -14.68 4.78
CA ARG A 109 19.30 -15.21 4.39
C ARG A 109 20.11 -14.26 3.51
N MET A 110 19.57 -13.12 3.14
CA MET A 110 20.22 -12.11 2.30
C MET A 110 20.56 -10.88 3.13
N THR A 111 21.73 -10.29 2.89
CA THR A 111 22.07 -8.99 3.47
C THR A 111 21.11 -7.90 2.97
N VAL A 112 21.02 -6.79 3.67
CA VAL A 112 20.24 -5.62 3.21
C VAL A 112 20.73 -5.17 1.83
N ARG A 113 22.03 -5.12 1.60
CA ARG A 113 22.65 -4.79 0.31
C ARG A 113 22.12 -5.67 -0.81
N ASP A 114 22.12 -6.98 -0.62
CA ASP A 114 21.67 -7.93 -1.64
C ASP A 114 20.18 -7.80 -1.91
N GLN A 115 19.37 -7.53 -0.87
CA GLN A 115 17.94 -7.34 -1.00
C GLN A 115 17.57 -6.06 -1.75
N LEU A 116 18.35 -4.99 -1.60
CA LEU A 116 18.14 -3.75 -2.33
C LEU A 116 18.63 -3.87 -3.79
N LYS A 117 19.66 -4.67 -4.05
CA LYS A 117 20.13 -4.99 -5.41
C LYS A 117 19.21 -5.93 -6.18
N ASP A 118 18.48 -6.81 -5.50
CA ASP A 118 17.66 -7.84 -6.14
C ASP A 118 16.66 -7.29 -7.17
N PRO A 119 15.84 -6.26 -6.88
CA PRO A 119 14.96 -5.64 -7.87
C PRO A 119 15.72 -5.10 -9.10
N LEU A 120 16.88 -4.45 -8.88
CA LEU A 120 17.70 -3.90 -9.97
C LEU A 120 18.24 -5.02 -10.87
N ASN A 121 18.65 -6.15 -10.27
CA ASN A 121 19.13 -7.32 -10.98
C ASN A 121 18.02 -7.98 -11.80
N VAL A 122 16.84 -8.22 -11.19
CA VAL A 122 15.69 -8.89 -11.84
C VAL A 122 15.17 -8.07 -13.02
N HIS A 123 15.13 -6.74 -12.88
CA HIS A 123 14.62 -5.85 -13.90
C HIS A 123 15.68 -5.32 -14.87
N ASN A 124 16.97 -5.68 -14.67
CA ASN A 124 18.12 -5.18 -15.44
C ASN A 124 18.13 -3.65 -15.51
N VAL A 125 18.06 -2.99 -14.34
CA VAL A 125 18.13 -1.53 -14.21
C VAL A 125 19.55 -1.12 -13.84
N GLY A 126 20.07 -0.07 -14.47
CA GLY A 126 21.40 0.47 -14.26
C GLY A 126 22.54 -0.49 -14.65
N GLU A 127 23.76 0.04 -14.73
CA GLU A 127 24.96 -0.76 -14.93
C GLU A 127 25.29 -1.52 -13.64
N LYS A 128 25.79 -2.76 -13.76
CA LYS A 128 26.10 -3.59 -12.59
C LYS A 128 27.09 -2.93 -11.64
N SER A 129 28.04 -2.17 -12.17
CA SER A 129 29.06 -1.43 -11.43
C SER A 129 28.49 -0.26 -10.60
N GLU A 130 27.35 0.30 -11.01
CA GLU A 130 26.72 1.47 -10.36
C GLU A 130 25.74 1.07 -9.28
N ARG A 131 25.24 -0.18 -9.27
CA ARG A 131 24.22 -0.65 -8.34
C ARG A 131 24.61 -0.56 -6.86
N ASP A 132 25.89 -0.58 -6.53
CA ASP A 132 26.34 -0.36 -5.16
C ASP A 132 26.08 1.07 -4.70
N GLY A 133 26.35 2.07 -5.56
CA GLY A 133 26.04 3.46 -5.28
C GLY A 133 24.53 3.70 -5.15
N GLU A 134 23.71 3.12 -6.04
CA GLU A 134 22.24 3.21 -5.95
C GLU A 134 21.70 2.64 -4.62
N VAL A 135 22.28 1.52 -4.15
CA VAL A 135 21.89 0.91 -2.86
C VAL A 135 22.31 1.77 -1.67
N GLU A 136 23.45 2.46 -1.75
CA GLU A 136 23.88 3.41 -0.73
C GLU A 136 22.96 4.65 -0.67
N GLU A 137 22.54 5.15 -1.81
CA GLU A 137 21.55 6.24 -1.88
C GLU A 137 20.19 5.82 -1.31
N LEU A 138 19.71 4.60 -1.62
CA LEU A 138 18.45 4.07 -1.10
C LEU A 138 18.47 3.94 0.42
N ILE A 139 19.57 3.45 1.02
CA ILE A 139 19.65 3.30 2.47
C ILE A 139 19.73 4.65 3.18
N ALA A 140 20.43 5.62 2.60
CA ALA A 140 20.47 6.99 3.09
C ALA A 140 19.11 7.68 2.98
N LEU A 141 18.37 7.43 1.89
CA LEU A 141 17.05 8.01 1.62
C LEU A 141 16.03 7.63 2.70
N VAL A 142 16.11 6.42 3.27
CA VAL A 142 15.25 5.96 4.36
C VAL A 142 15.81 6.26 5.76
N GLY A 143 16.91 7.01 5.85
CA GLY A 143 17.53 7.46 7.11
C GLY A 143 18.16 6.33 7.92
N LEU A 144 18.75 5.33 7.26
CA LEU A 144 19.52 4.27 7.89
C LEU A 144 21.03 4.47 7.67
N PRO A 145 21.89 4.13 8.65
CA PRO A 145 23.34 4.22 8.48
C PRO A 145 23.86 3.21 7.46
N HIS A 146 24.95 3.55 6.77
CA HIS A 146 25.58 2.71 5.75
C HIS A 146 25.92 1.29 6.28
N SER A 147 26.33 1.18 7.55
CA SER A 147 26.62 -0.12 8.19
C SER A 147 25.43 -1.09 8.19
N THR A 148 24.20 -0.60 7.98
CA THR A 148 23.00 -1.44 7.86
C THR A 148 23.05 -2.34 6.63
N LEU A 149 23.78 -1.94 5.58
CA LEU A 149 23.83 -2.68 4.31
C LEU A 149 24.37 -4.12 4.46
N ASP A 150 25.29 -4.33 5.39
CA ASP A 150 25.92 -5.63 5.61
C ASP A 150 25.19 -6.48 6.65
N ALA A 151 24.14 -5.94 7.27
CA ALA A 151 23.32 -6.64 8.25
C ALA A 151 22.33 -7.62 7.60
N LEU A 152 22.00 -8.68 8.32
CA LEU A 152 20.85 -9.55 8.01
C LEU A 152 19.57 -8.98 8.64
N PRO A 153 18.37 -9.24 8.07
CA PRO A 153 17.12 -8.76 8.62
C PRO A 153 16.88 -9.11 10.10
N GLY A 154 17.36 -10.27 10.56
CA GLY A 154 17.25 -10.70 11.96
C GLY A 154 18.04 -9.84 12.96
N GLN A 155 19.01 -9.06 12.48
CA GLN A 155 19.84 -8.17 13.28
C GLN A 155 19.24 -6.74 13.42
N LEU A 156 18.14 -6.47 12.71
CA LEU A 156 17.49 -5.16 12.66
C LEU A 156 16.29 -5.09 13.59
N SER A 157 16.00 -3.90 14.12
CA SER A 157 14.74 -3.62 14.80
C SER A 157 13.54 -3.68 13.82
N GLY A 158 12.30 -3.74 14.33
CA GLY A 158 11.09 -3.72 13.50
C GLY A 158 11.02 -2.50 12.59
N GLY A 159 11.30 -1.31 13.14
CA GLY A 159 11.31 -0.06 12.37
C GLY A 159 12.44 0.00 11.33
N GLN A 160 13.62 -0.56 11.64
CA GLN A 160 14.70 -0.66 10.66
C GLN A 160 14.34 -1.61 9.52
N ARG A 161 13.75 -2.77 9.82
CA ARG A 161 13.26 -3.69 8.77
C ARG A 161 12.22 -3.03 7.88
N GLN A 162 11.30 -2.25 8.47
CA GLN A 162 10.29 -1.52 7.69
C GLN A 162 10.93 -0.48 6.77
N ARG A 163 11.93 0.26 7.24
CA ARG A 163 12.69 1.21 6.42
C ARG A 163 13.42 0.49 5.27
N VAL A 164 14.01 -0.66 5.49
CA VAL A 164 14.61 -1.49 4.43
C VAL A 164 13.57 -1.97 3.42
N ALA A 165 12.38 -2.39 3.86
CA ALA A 165 11.30 -2.79 2.96
C ALA A 165 10.81 -1.60 2.10
N ILE A 166 10.74 -0.39 2.68
CA ILE A 166 10.44 0.85 1.94
C ILE A 166 11.56 1.16 0.93
N ALA A 167 12.84 1.10 1.33
CA ALA A 167 13.98 1.31 0.43
C ALA A 167 13.94 0.34 -0.76
N ARG A 168 13.66 -0.94 -0.51
CA ARG A 168 13.52 -1.96 -1.55
C ARG A 168 12.37 -1.66 -2.51
N ALA A 169 11.24 -1.16 -1.99
CA ALA A 169 10.12 -0.75 -2.82
C ALA A 169 10.46 0.43 -3.74
N LEU A 170 11.39 1.30 -3.32
CA LEU A 170 11.85 2.44 -4.11
C LEU A 170 12.92 2.10 -5.15
N ALA A 171 13.56 0.93 -5.08
CA ALA A 171 14.72 0.59 -5.90
C ALA A 171 14.50 0.70 -7.42
N LEU A 172 13.28 0.56 -7.90
CA LEU A 172 12.94 0.67 -9.33
C LEU A 172 12.40 2.05 -9.73
N ASN A 173 12.48 3.06 -8.85
CA ASN A 173 11.89 4.38 -9.06
C ASN A 173 10.42 4.28 -9.54
N PRO A 174 9.52 3.64 -8.76
CA PRO A 174 8.14 3.41 -9.17
C PRO A 174 7.36 4.73 -9.25
N ASP A 175 6.29 4.76 -10.05
CA ASP A 175 5.36 5.90 -10.10
C ASP A 175 4.42 5.91 -8.88
N ALA A 176 4.16 4.73 -8.32
CA ALA A 176 3.26 4.57 -7.18
C ALA A 176 3.75 3.50 -6.18
N ILE A 177 3.45 3.74 -4.91
CA ILE A 177 3.61 2.75 -3.83
C ILE A 177 2.24 2.34 -3.31
N ILE A 178 2.03 1.03 -3.16
CA ILE A 178 0.90 0.48 -2.41
C ILE A 178 1.42 0.06 -1.04
N ALA A 179 0.98 0.77 0.00
CA ALA A 179 1.33 0.51 1.38
C ALA A 179 0.15 -0.20 2.07
N ASP A 180 0.23 -1.53 2.18
CA ASP A 180 -0.81 -2.34 2.81
C ASP A 180 -0.48 -2.55 4.28
N GLU A 181 -1.17 -1.82 5.15
CA GLU A 181 -0.98 -1.79 6.62
C GLU A 181 0.50 -1.63 7.06
N PRO A 182 1.25 -0.67 6.51
CA PRO A 182 2.71 -0.62 6.65
C PRO A 182 3.22 -0.35 8.07
N THR A 183 2.32 -0.09 9.01
CA THR A 183 2.65 0.27 10.41
C THR A 183 1.95 -0.58 11.44
N SER A 184 1.14 -1.57 11.06
CA SER A 184 0.31 -2.35 11.99
C SER A 184 1.11 -3.19 13.00
N ALA A 185 2.29 -3.67 12.60
CA ALA A 185 3.19 -4.48 13.42
C ALA A 185 4.19 -3.65 14.26
N LEU A 186 4.06 -2.31 14.26
CA LEU A 186 5.01 -1.40 14.91
C LEU A 186 4.40 -0.74 16.14
N ASP A 187 5.25 -0.43 17.12
CA ASP A 187 4.85 0.39 18.27
C ASP A 187 4.49 1.82 17.84
N VAL A 188 3.78 2.55 18.74
CA VAL A 188 3.21 3.87 18.43
C VAL A 188 4.26 4.89 17.99
N SER A 189 5.43 4.89 18.66
CA SER A 189 6.49 5.87 18.37
C SER A 189 7.14 5.62 17.01
N VAL A 190 7.42 4.38 16.67
CA VAL A 190 7.99 3.97 15.38
C VAL A 190 6.96 4.14 14.25
N ARG A 191 5.66 3.89 14.53
CA ARG A 191 4.57 4.12 13.56
C ARG A 191 4.58 5.54 13.03
N ALA A 192 4.64 6.55 13.91
CA ALA A 192 4.68 7.95 13.51
C ALA A 192 5.90 8.28 12.63
N GLN A 193 7.07 7.71 12.95
CA GLN A 193 8.28 7.90 12.17
C GLN A 193 8.16 7.31 10.75
N ILE A 194 7.54 6.13 10.60
CA ILE A 194 7.33 5.49 9.29
C ILE A 194 6.30 6.28 8.46
N LEU A 195 5.25 6.80 9.06
CA LEU A 195 4.25 7.63 8.37
C LEU A 195 4.87 8.92 7.84
N ASN A 196 5.65 9.61 8.67
CA ASN A 196 6.38 10.80 8.25
C ASN A 196 7.35 10.47 7.11
N LEU A 197 8.13 9.39 7.24
CA LEU A 197 9.04 8.94 6.19
C LEU A 197 8.31 8.70 4.86
N LEU A 198 7.19 7.97 4.86
CA LEU A 198 6.41 7.73 3.63
C LEU A 198 5.87 9.03 3.01
N THR A 199 5.40 9.96 3.84
CA THR A 199 4.92 11.28 3.39
C THR A 199 6.06 12.11 2.80
N ASP A 200 7.22 12.14 3.44
CA ASP A 200 8.40 12.87 2.95
C ASP A 200 8.91 12.30 1.63
N LEU A 201 9.02 10.97 1.55
CA LEU A 201 9.41 10.26 0.32
C LEU A 201 8.44 10.53 -0.83
N LYS A 202 7.13 10.45 -0.55
CA LYS A 202 6.08 10.78 -1.53
C LYS A 202 6.26 12.18 -2.09
N ASN A 203 6.46 13.17 -1.22
CA ASN A 203 6.62 14.56 -1.62
C ASN A 203 7.97 14.81 -2.35
N LYS A 204 9.06 14.25 -1.83
CA LYS A 204 10.41 14.43 -2.39
C LYS A 204 10.56 13.78 -3.78
N LEU A 205 9.95 12.62 -3.98
CA LEU A 205 10.08 11.83 -5.20
C LEU A 205 8.89 12.02 -6.16
N GLY A 206 7.86 12.80 -5.79
CA GLY A 206 6.66 13.00 -6.61
C GLY A 206 5.82 11.74 -6.78
N LEU A 207 5.88 10.80 -5.83
CA LEU A 207 5.19 9.52 -5.89
C LEU A 207 3.69 9.66 -5.70
N SER A 208 2.94 8.72 -6.27
CA SER A 208 1.56 8.48 -5.88
C SER A 208 1.49 7.34 -4.86
N MET A 209 0.45 7.30 -4.03
CA MET A 209 0.37 6.29 -2.98
C MET A 209 -1.06 5.77 -2.82
N VAL A 210 -1.20 4.46 -2.65
CA VAL A 210 -2.38 3.83 -2.08
C VAL A 210 -2.02 3.39 -0.69
N PHE A 211 -2.66 3.98 0.32
CA PHE A 211 -2.41 3.70 1.72
C PHE A 211 -3.59 2.93 2.32
N ILE A 212 -3.37 1.69 2.71
CA ILE A 212 -4.39 0.83 3.28
C ILE A 212 -4.15 0.70 4.78
N SER A 213 -5.20 0.96 5.56
CA SER A 213 -5.17 0.74 7.00
C SER A 213 -6.59 0.49 7.53
N HIS A 214 -6.68 -0.22 8.65
CA HIS A 214 -7.90 -0.27 9.45
C HIS A 214 -8.01 0.93 10.41
N ASP A 215 -6.91 1.67 10.61
CA ASP A 215 -6.89 2.89 11.42
C ASP A 215 -7.22 4.11 10.54
N ILE A 216 -8.46 4.56 10.63
CA ILE A 216 -8.98 5.67 9.83
C ILE A 216 -8.29 7.00 10.15
N GLN A 217 -7.78 7.19 11.38
CA GLN A 217 -7.07 8.42 11.76
C GLN A 217 -5.71 8.51 11.06
N THR A 218 -5.00 7.38 10.96
CA THR A 218 -3.76 7.29 10.19
C THR A 218 -4.01 7.61 8.71
N VAL A 219 -5.09 7.06 8.14
CA VAL A 219 -5.45 7.31 6.74
C VAL A 219 -5.78 8.78 6.50
N ARG A 220 -6.51 9.42 7.42
CA ARG A 220 -6.79 10.87 7.38
C ARG A 220 -5.53 11.70 7.25
N TYR A 221 -4.49 11.34 8.00
CA TYR A 221 -3.24 12.09 8.05
C TYR A 221 -2.47 12.05 6.72
N VAL A 222 -2.46 10.92 6.03
CA VAL A 222 -1.62 10.71 4.84
C VAL A 222 -2.35 10.91 3.51
N SER A 223 -3.70 10.92 3.49
CA SER A 223 -4.48 10.78 2.26
C SER A 223 -5.11 12.08 1.78
N ASN A 224 -5.12 12.28 0.46
CA ASN A 224 -5.87 13.34 -0.20
C ASN A 224 -7.35 12.96 -0.36
N ARG A 225 -7.62 11.71 -0.73
CA ARG A 225 -8.93 11.11 -0.95
C ARG A 225 -9.03 9.80 -0.20
N ILE A 226 -10.24 9.48 0.29
CA ILE A 226 -10.51 8.25 1.03
C ILE A 226 -11.55 7.44 0.29
N ILE A 227 -11.33 6.14 0.26
CA ILE A 227 -12.25 5.12 -0.21
C ILE A 227 -12.61 4.24 0.99
N VAL A 228 -13.90 4.18 1.31
CA VAL A 228 -14.43 3.31 2.36
C VAL A 228 -14.95 2.03 1.71
N MET A 229 -14.42 0.89 2.13
CA MET A 229 -14.82 -0.42 1.61
C MET A 229 -15.57 -1.23 2.65
N ASN A 230 -16.64 -1.91 2.21
CA ASN A 230 -17.38 -2.87 3.01
C ASN A 230 -17.85 -4.03 2.12
N HIS A 231 -17.71 -5.28 2.60
CA HIS A 231 -18.16 -6.50 1.91
C HIS A 231 -17.80 -6.58 0.41
N GLY A 232 -16.57 -6.16 0.05
CA GLY A 232 -16.07 -6.20 -1.32
C GLY A 232 -16.51 -5.04 -2.22
N HIS A 233 -17.22 -4.06 -1.71
CA HIS A 233 -17.71 -2.89 -2.44
C HIS A 233 -17.10 -1.59 -1.91
N ILE A 234 -17.03 -0.57 -2.76
CA ILE A 234 -16.82 0.81 -2.34
C ILE A 234 -18.18 1.34 -1.87
N ILE A 235 -18.24 1.76 -0.60
CA ILE A 235 -19.47 2.29 0.02
C ILE A 235 -19.49 3.81 -0.10
N GLU A 236 -18.34 4.43 0.14
CA GLU A 236 -18.22 5.88 0.06
C GLU A 236 -16.82 6.26 -0.43
N GLU A 237 -16.75 7.33 -1.19
CA GLU A 237 -15.50 7.87 -1.72
C GLU A 237 -15.58 9.39 -1.79
N GLY A 238 -14.49 10.06 -1.43
CA GLY A 238 -14.42 11.53 -1.50
C GLY A 238 -13.11 12.09 -0.94
N PRO A 239 -12.93 13.42 -1.03
CA PRO A 239 -11.85 14.12 -0.36
C PRO A 239 -11.80 13.75 1.12
N ALA A 240 -10.60 13.53 1.66
CA ALA A 240 -10.44 13.10 3.05
C ALA A 240 -11.18 14.03 4.02
N ARG A 241 -11.11 15.34 3.79
CA ARG A 241 -11.81 16.33 4.62
C ARG A 241 -13.33 16.09 4.65
N GLU A 242 -13.95 15.79 3.50
CA GLU A 242 -15.40 15.59 3.40
C GLU A 242 -15.84 14.30 4.08
N ILE A 243 -15.14 13.19 3.86
CA ILE A 243 -15.44 11.91 4.51
C ILE A 243 -15.43 12.05 6.04
N PHE A 244 -14.51 12.87 6.60
CA PHE A 244 -14.45 13.09 8.05
C PHE A 244 -15.45 14.10 8.59
N SER A 245 -15.79 15.14 7.83
CA SER A 245 -16.69 16.21 8.31
C SER A 245 -18.17 15.96 8.03
N ASN A 246 -18.46 15.21 6.98
CA ASN A 246 -19.84 14.98 6.51
C ASN A 246 -19.99 13.60 5.84
N PRO A 247 -19.76 12.49 6.57
CA PRO A 247 -19.94 11.14 6.04
C PRO A 247 -21.41 10.92 5.66
N LYS A 248 -21.61 10.39 4.45
CA LYS A 248 -22.96 10.19 3.88
C LYS A 248 -23.53 8.82 4.23
N ASP A 249 -22.68 7.81 4.27
CA ASP A 249 -23.07 6.42 4.53
C ASP A 249 -23.08 6.11 6.03
N ASP A 250 -24.03 5.29 6.49
CA ASP A 250 -24.16 4.91 7.90
C ASP A 250 -22.98 4.08 8.38
N TYR A 251 -22.44 3.22 7.51
CA TYR A 251 -21.24 2.43 7.82
C TYR A 251 -20.03 3.34 8.01
N THR A 252 -19.87 4.36 7.16
CA THR A 252 -18.78 5.35 7.31
C THR A 252 -18.91 6.11 8.64
N ARG A 253 -20.14 6.51 9.02
CA ARG A 253 -20.41 7.15 10.33
C ARG A 253 -20.05 6.23 11.49
N ALA A 254 -20.44 4.97 11.43
CA ALA A 254 -20.13 3.98 12.45
C ALA A 254 -18.62 3.74 12.57
N LEU A 255 -17.91 3.61 11.42
CA LEU A 255 -16.46 3.42 11.37
C LEU A 255 -15.71 4.61 11.98
N LEU A 256 -16.14 5.84 11.70
CA LEU A 256 -15.56 7.05 12.27
C LEU A 256 -15.83 7.16 13.78
N GLY A 257 -17.05 6.81 14.22
CA GLY A 257 -17.44 6.84 15.64
C GLY A 257 -16.75 5.78 16.50
N ALA A 258 -16.36 4.65 15.90
CA ALA A 258 -15.61 3.59 16.60
C ALA A 258 -14.10 3.90 16.74
N ALA A 259 -13.58 4.86 15.95
CA ALA A 259 -12.18 5.22 16.00
C ALA A 259 -11.88 6.05 17.27
N PRO A 260 -10.88 5.68 18.10
CA PRO A 260 -10.47 6.48 19.25
C PRO A 260 -10.11 7.89 18.77
N SER A 261 -10.77 8.92 19.33
CA SER A 261 -10.45 10.31 19.01
C SER A 261 -9.09 10.67 19.60
N LEU A 262 -8.04 10.69 18.79
CA LEU A 262 -6.73 11.24 19.17
C LEU A 262 -6.76 12.78 19.31
N LEU A 263 -7.89 13.44 19.01
CA LEU A 263 -8.04 14.91 18.94
C LEU A 263 -8.94 15.48 20.03
N HIS A 264 -9.45 14.70 20.96
CA HIS A 264 -10.09 15.19 22.18
C HIS A 264 -9.44 14.58 23.43
N PRO A 265 -8.35 15.18 23.95
CA PRO A 265 -8.17 15.16 25.39
C PRO A 265 -9.40 15.89 25.95
N ASP A 266 -10.08 15.28 26.92
CA ASP A 266 -11.27 15.78 27.61
C ASP A 266 -11.25 17.31 27.83
N MET A 267 -11.97 18.05 27.00
CA MET A 267 -12.30 19.46 27.24
C MET A 267 -13.46 19.60 28.23
N THR A 268 -13.85 18.54 28.91
CA THR A 268 -14.96 18.56 29.91
C THR A 268 -14.49 18.65 31.36
N LYS A 269 -13.19 18.94 31.60
CA LYS A 269 -12.68 19.15 32.98
C LYS A 269 -11.92 20.46 33.16
N ILE A 270 -12.46 21.58 32.65
CA ILE A 270 -12.07 22.91 33.14
C ILE A 270 -13.36 23.76 33.22
N GLU A 271 -14.22 23.44 34.17
CA GLU A 271 -15.19 24.36 34.78
C GLU A 271 -15.71 23.67 36.06
N SER A 272 -14.97 23.87 37.14
CA SER A 272 -15.48 23.89 38.51
C SER A 272 -14.43 24.48 39.44
#